data_96ec362dd64debb63ff811150628c12a
#
_entry.id   96ec362dd64debb63ff811150628c12a
#
_cell.length_a   1.000
_cell.length_b   1.000
_cell.length_c   1.000
_cell.angle_alpha   90.00
_cell.angle_beta   90.00
_cell.angle_gamma   90.00
#
_symmetry.space_group_name_H-M   'P 1'
#
loop_
_entity.id
_entity.type
_entity.pdbx_description
1 polymer ?
#
loop_
_entity_poly.entity_id
_entity_poly.type
_entity_poly.pdbx_seq_one_letter_code
_entity_poly.pdbx_strand_id
1 'polypeptide(L)'
;MKSGKMPFLLLLVMFATPFVEPMMCIPMQRFFLGISLAIKEIILFFLPYVIFMLLFGACVQFSKSAPRIIARILLFICLSNAITTSAGSAIGLLFYKAPMAFVTPPAVVELLPSFAIRLPAIIRNDLAMFFGILAGIMLPRCLPDFSRQANEIFARLISKILRIISYSLPAFIFGLTLKICHDGSLIAFFRNYAAPFGIVAAVSLLYILLLYAWAVGIRGGALLQCVKNMLPAVSCAFCTMSSAATMPITIDCVGRNGRDKTLARSIVPMSTNVHLIGNNFAIAILAFAILASHQIPLPSALAIGSFIVCALVAKFSVVGVPGGSILVMLPILERYLHFEGEMSSTIFTINLLACPIITALNVFGNGAFALLAEKFCVPRDSYPQN
;
A
#
# COMPACT_ATOMS: atom_id res chain seq x y z
N MET A 1 -1.78 22.68 -4.03
CA MET A 1 -1.63 22.02 -5.36
C MET A 1 -2.83 21.10 -5.54
N LYS A 2 -3.47 21.10 -6.71
CA LYS A 2 -4.54 20.14 -7.01
C LYS A 2 -3.96 18.72 -6.96
N SER A 3 -4.61 17.81 -6.27
CA SER A 3 -4.18 16.42 -5.99
C SER A 3 -3.60 15.66 -7.21
N GLY A 4 -4.03 15.99 -8.41
CA GLY A 4 -3.58 15.33 -9.65
C GLY A 4 -2.17 15.67 -10.16
N LYS A 5 -1.48 16.68 -9.59
CA LYS A 5 -0.12 17.06 -10.04
C LYS A 5 0.99 16.40 -9.23
N MET A 6 0.68 15.90 -8.02
CA MET A 6 1.68 15.31 -7.13
C MET A 6 2.34 14.04 -7.70
N PRO A 7 1.59 13.05 -8.25
CA PRO A 7 2.17 11.86 -8.83
C PRO A 7 3.15 12.17 -9.97
N PHE A 8 2.77 13.09 -10.84
CA PHE A 8 3.63 13.53 -11.93
C PHE A 8 4.93 14.18 -11.40
N LEU A 9 4.82 15.01 -10.35
CA LEU A 9 5.98 15.61 -9.71
C LEU A 9 6.92 14.56 -9.11
N LEU A 10 6.38 13.51 -8.46
CA LEU A 10 7.18 12.43 -7.88
C LEU A 10 7.96 11.66 -8.96
N LEU A 11 7.29 11.31 -10.06
CA LEU A 11 7.94 10.68 -11.21
C LEU A 11 9.00 11.61 -11.83
N LEU A 12 8.66 12.88 -12.04
CA LEU A 12 9.59 13.87 -12.58
C LEU A 12 10.85 13.98 -11.72
N VAL A 13 10.69 14.12 -10.40
CA VAL A 13 11.82 14.19 -9.45
C VAL A 13 12.68 12.94 -9.56
N MET A 14 12.07 11.77 -9.55
CA MET A 14 12.78 10.50 -9.63
C MET A 14 13.59 10.35 -10.92
N PHE A 15 12.98 10.65 -12.08
CA PHE A 15 13.66 10.51 -13.37
C PHE A 15 14.66 11.65 -13.65
N ALA A 16 14.45 12.84 -13.08
CA ALA A 16 15.36 13.96 -13.24
C ALA A 16 16.61 13.87 -12.33
N THR A 17 16.48 13.25 -11.14
CA THR A 17 17.58 13.19 -10.16
C THR A 17 18.87 12.57 -10.71
N PRO A 18 18.86 11.46 -11.50
CA PRO A 18 20.08 10.89 -12.08
C PRO A 18 20.83 11.86 -13.01
N PHE A 19 20.15 12.81 -13.63
CA PHE A 19 20.78 13.84 -14.50
C PHE A 19 21.28 15.03 -13.69
N VAL A 20 20.70 15.30 -12.54
CA VAL A 20 21.06 16.42 -11.65
C VAL A 20 22.19 16.02 -10.71
N GLU A 21 22.25 14.76 -10.27
CA GLU A 21 23.24 14.26 -9.30
C GLU A 21 24.69 14.56 -9.71
N PRO A 22 25.15 14.30 -10.96
CA PRO A 22 26.54 14.57 -11.36
C PRO A 22 26.91 16.06 -11.34
N MET A 23 25.90 16.95 -11.36
CA MET A 23 26.09 18.40 -11.34
C MET A 23 26.17 18.97 -9.91
N MET A 24 25.87 18.14 -8.89
CA MET A 24 25.80 18.56 -7.50
C MET A 24 27.09 18.23 -6.76
N CYS A 25 27.63 19.19 -5.99
CA CYS A 25 28.75 18.92 -5.10
C CYS A 25 28.35 18.00 -3.93
N ILE A 26 29.27 17.19 -3.44
CA ILE A 26 29.07 16.21 -2.37
C ILE A 26 28.41 16.81 -1.10
N PRO A 27 28.80 17.99 -0.58
CA PRO A 27 28.16 18.61 0.57
C PRO A 27 26.66 18.87 0.35
N MET A 28 26.28 19.27 -0.86
CA MET A 28 24.88 19.52 -1.23
C MET A 28 24.07 18.21 -1.33
N GLN A 29 24.66 17.15 -1.89
CA GLN A 29 24.03 15.82 -1.92
C GLN A 29 23.80 15.30 -0.49
N ARG A 30 24.80 15.41 0.41
CA ARG A 30 24.70 15.06 1.84
C ARG A 30 23.62 15.84 2.57
N PHE A 31 23.46 17.12 2.27
CA PHE A 31 22.43 17.97 2.87
C PHE A 31 21.01 17.51 2.47
N PHE A 32 20.77 17.26 1.18
CA PHE A 32 19.47 16.77 0.72
C PHE A 32 19.16 15.35 1.21
N LEU A 33 20.18 14.50 1.34
CA LEU A 33 20.00 13.20 1.98
C LEU A 33 19.61 13.37 3.46
N GLY A 34 20.22 14.30 4.19
CA GLY A 34 19.84 14.63 5.57
C GLY A 34 18.38 15.06 5.68
N ILE A 35 17.89 15.93 4.78
CA ILE A 35 16.50 16.34 4.69
C ILE A 35 15.59 15.11 4.46
N SER A 36 15.95 14.25 3.52
CA SER A 36 15.19 13.05 3.20
C SER A 36 15.03 12.14 4.43
N LEU A 37 16.13 11.85 5.12
CA LEU A 37 16.12 11.02 6.33
C LEU A 37 15.35 11.69 7.48
N ALA A 38 15.44 13.01 7.63
CA ALA A 38 14.65 13.75 8.62
C ALA A 38 13.13 13.63 8.33
N ILE A 39 12.72 13.72 7.06
CA ILE A 39 11.33 13.50 6.66
C ILE A 39 10.89 12.07 7.00
N LYS A 40 11.73 11.06 6.76
CA LYS A 40 11.46 9.66 7.16
C LYS A 40 11.19 9.55 8.66
N GLU A 41 12.05 10.13 9.49
CA GLU A 41 11.88 10.10 10.95
C GLU A 41 10.58 10.78 11.41
N ILE A 42 10.22 11.92 10.83
CA ILE A 42 8.95 12.61 11.09
C ILE A 42 7.76 11.73 10.72
N ILE A 43 7.81 11.06 9.56
CA ILE A 43 6.76 10.14 9.13
C ILE A 43 6.62 8.99 10.14
N LEU A 44 7.73 8.35 10.52
CA LEU A 44 7.73 7.23 11.48
C LEU A 44 7.22 7.67 12.86
N PHE A 45 7.54 8.88 13.30
CA PHE A 45 7.05 9.44 14.56
C PHE A 45 5.52 9.60 14.58
N PHE A 46 4.91 10.08 13.49
CA PHE A 46 3.46 10.26 13.41
C PHE A 46 2.70 8.96 13.13
N LEU A 47 3.37 7.92 12.65
CA LEU A 47 2.74 6.70 12.18
C LEU A 47 1.85 5.99 13.21
N PRO A 48 2.26 5.77 14.49
CA PRO A 48 1.40 5.10 15.47
C PRO A 48 0.10 5.88 15.75
N TYR A 49 0.16 7.21 15.76
CA TYR A 49 -1.04 8.04 15.97
C TYR A 49 -1.99 7.93 14.78
N VAL A 50 -1.47 7.94 13.56
CA VAL A 50 -2.27 7.77 12.34
C VAL A 50 -2.91 6.37 12.31
N ILE A 51 -2.16 5.31 12.64
CA ILE A 51 -2.65 3.93 12.72
C ILE A 51 -3.82 3.84 13.73
N PHE A 52 -3.62 4.35 14.95
CA PHE A 52 -4.66 4.37 15.97
C PHE A 52 -5.94 5.04 15.47
N MET A 53 -5.83 6.27 14.98
CA MET A 53 -6.98 7.06 14.54
C MET A 53 -7.73 6.41 13.36
N LEU A 54 -7.00 5.80 12.42
CA LEU A 54 -7.60 5.12 11.25
C LEU A 54 -8.35 3.86 11.65
N LEU A 55 -7.75 3.02 12.52
CA LEU A 55 -8.40 1.80 13.00
C LEU A 55 -9.60 2.11 13.87
N PHE A 56 -9.49 3.09 14.76
CA PHE A 56 -10.61 3.60 15.53
C PHE A 56 -11.75 4.04 14.61
N GLY A 57 -11.46 4.89 13.63
CA GLY A 57 -12.46 5.41 12.69
C GLY A 57 -13.11 4.31 11.85
N ALA A 58 -12.34 3.34 11.37
CA ALA A 58 -12.87 2.19 10.66
C ALA A 58 -13.87 1.40 11.52
N CYS A 59 -13.50 1.06 12.76
CA CYS A 59 -14.38 0.32 13.66
C CYS A 59 -15.67 1.10 14.01
N VAL A 60 -15.56 2.43 14.27
CA VAL A 60 -16.71 3.29 14.52
C VAL A 60 -17.66 3.34 13.33
N GLN A 61 -17.13 3.43 12.12
CA GLN A 61 -17.93 3.49 10.90
C GLN A 61 -18.69 2.19 10.65
N PHE A 62 -18.06 1.04 10.91
CA PHE A 62 -18.69 -0.28 10.73
C PHE A 62 -19.79 -0.59 11.75
N SER A 63 -19.79 0.06 12.92
CA SER A 63 -20.82 -0.19 13.94
C SER A 63 -22.21 0.32 13.57
N LYS A 64 -22.35 1.17 12.54
CA LYS A 64 -23.60 1.90 12.23
C LYS A 64 -24.42 1.35 11.04
N SER A 65 -23.87 0.45 10.23
CA SER A 65 -24.53 0.06 8.96
C SER A 65 -24.97 -1.41 9.01
N ALA A 66 -25.91 -1.82 8.16
CA ALA A 66 -26.46 -3.19 8.03
C ALA A 66 -25.42 -4.29 8.39
N PRO A 67 -25.31 -4.71 9.64
CA PRO A 67 -24.06 -5.29 10.18
C PRO A 67 -23.70 -6.62 9.50
N ARG A 68 -24.70 -7.36 9.01
CA ARG A 68 -24.45 -8.67 8.39
C ARG A 68 -23.82 -8.59 7.00
N ILE A 69 -24.25 -7.66 6.16
CA ILE A 69 -23.72 -7.51 4.79
C ILE A 69 -22.29 -6.96 4.87
N ILE A 70 -22.09 -5.95 5.71
CA ILE A 70 -20.76 -5.35 5.92
C ILE A 70 -19.78 -6.38 6.48
N ALA A 71 -20.20 -7.15 7.50
CA ALA A 71 -19.37 -8.21 8.06
C ALA A 71 -18.95 -9.25 7.00
N ARG A 72 -19.87 -9.64 6.10
CA ARG A 72 -19.55 -10.54 4.98
C ARG A 72 -18.54 -9.93 4.01
N ILE A 73 -18.74 -8.67 3.62
CA ILE A 73 -17.82 -7.95 2.72
C ILE A 73 -16.42 -7.84 3.37
N LEU A 74 -16.34 -7.46 4.64
CA LEU A 74 -15.08 -7.36 5.37
C LEU A 74 -14.38 -8.71 5.52
N LEU A 75 -15.14 -9.77 5.85
CA LEU A 75 -14.59 -11.12 5.92
C LEU A 75 -14.02 -11.54 4.56
N PHE A 76 -14.72 -11.22 3.48
CA PHE A 76 -14.28 -11.54 2.12
C PHE A 76 -13.04 -10.75 1.71
N ILE A 77 -12.93 -9.46 2.12
CA ILE A 77 -11.70 -8.65 1.99
C ILE A 77 -10.56 -9.29 2.77
N CYS A 78 -10.76 -9.65 4.03
CA CYS A 78 -9.75 -10.30 4.86
C CYS A 78 -9.26 -11.62 4.24
N LEU A 79 -10.17 -12.45 3.74
CA LEU A 79 -9.83 -13.71 3.09
C LEU A 79 -9.00 -13.48 1.83
N SER A 80 -9.41 -12.56 0.96
CA SER A 80 -8.66 -12.21 -0.26
C SER A 80 -7.27 -11.65 0.07
N ASN A 81 -7.16 -10.75 1.06
CA ASN A 81 -5.89 -10.24 1.51
C ASN A 81 -5.00 -11.34 2.14
N ALA A 82 -5.58 -12.27 2.89
CA ALA A 82 -4.86 -13.41 3.47
C ALA A 82 -4.28 -14.29 2.36
N ILE A 83 -5.08 -14.64 1.37
CA ILE A 83 -4.64 -15.45 0.22
C ILE A 83 -3.50 -14.75 -0.52
N THR A 84 -3.67 -13.47 -0.86
CA THR A 84 -2.68 -12.74 -1.65
C THR A 84 -1.38 -12.46 -0.87
N THR A 85 -1.45 -12.17 0.42
CA THR A 85 -0.25 -11.99 1.26
C THR A 85 0.47 -13.31 1.49
N SER A 86 -0.25 -14.40 1.75
CA SER A 86 0.34 -15.73 1.94
C SER A 86 0.97 -16.25 0.64
N ALA A 87 0.25 -16.14 -0.49
CA ALA A 87 0.78 -16.51 -1.79
C ALA A 87 2.00 -15.66 -2.18
N GLY A 88 1.94 -14.34 -1.93
CA GLY A 88 3.07 -13.44 -2.12
C GLY A 88 4.28 -13.81 -1.26
N SER A 89 4.05 -14.18 0.01
CA SER A 89 5.12 -14.65 0.90
C SER A 89 5.72 -15.97 0.42
N ALA A 90 4.89 -16.93 -0.03
CA ALA A 90 5.37 -18.20 -0.59
C ALA A 90 6.23 -17.99 -1.84
N ILE A 91 5.80 -17.12 -2.75
CA ILE A 91 6.57 -16.74 -3.95
C ILE A 91 7.85 -16.02 -3.54
N GLY A 92 7.79 -15.10 -2.59
CA GLY A 92 8.95 -14.41 -2.04
C GLY A 92 9.98 -15.36 -1.43
N LEU A 93 9.52 -16.40 -0.73
CA LEU A 93 10.38 -17.48 -0.19
C LEU A 93 11.08 -18.30 -1.31
N LEU A 94 10.42 -18.49 -2.46
CA LEU A 94 11.07 -19.13 -3.62
C LEU A 94 12.19 -18.22 -4.16
N PHE A 95 11.98 -16.90 -4.22
CA PHE A 95 13.04 -15.95 -4.56
C PHE A 95 14.19 -15.97 -3.58
N TYR A 96 13.89 -15.99 -2.29
CA TYR A 96 14.92 -16.06 -1.25
C TYR A 96 15.81 -17.30 -1.39
N LYS A 97 15.24 -18.45 -1.77
CA LYS A 97 15.95 -19.71 -1.96
C LYS A 97 16.60 -19.86 -3.34
N ALA A 98 16.20 -19.09 -4.32
CA ALA A 98 16.76 -19.15 -5.65
C ALA A 98 18.21 -18.63 -5.66
N PRO A 99 19.13 -19.24 -6.42
CA PRO A 99 20.48 -18.75 -6.56
C PRO A 99 20.48 -17.49 -7.46
N MET A 100 19.97 -16.39 -6.94
CA MET A 100 19.98 -15.11 -7.64
C MET A 100 21.33 -14.46 -7.38
N ALA A 101 22.08 -14.19 -8.45
CA ALA A 101 23.25 -13.35 -8.40
C ALA A 101 22.79 -11.88 -8.23
N PHE A 102 22.65 -11.46 -6.98
CA PHE A 102 22.47 -10.04 -6.69
C PHE A 102 23.76 -9.32 -7.06
N VAL A 103 23.65 -8.30 -7.89
CA VAL A 103 24.77 -7.44 -8.24
C VAL A 103 25.06 -6.58 -7.00
N THR A 104 26.18 -6.84 -6.35
CA THR A 104 26.69 -5.94 -5.33
C THR A 104 26.98 -4.58 -5.98
N PRO A 105 26.52 -3.47 -5.41
CA PRO A 105 26.95 -2.16 -5.87
C PRO A 105 28.47 -2.10 -5.85
N PRO A 106 29.09 -1.36 -6.80
CA PRO A 106 30.53 -1.13 -6.74
C PRO A 106 30.86 -0.54 -5.37
N ALA A 107 32.04 -0.88 -4.81
CA ALA A 107 32.52 -0.33 -3.56
C ALA A 107 32.83 1.18 -3.74
N VAL A 108 31.80 1.99 -3.67
CA VAL A 108 31.86 3.45 -3.73
C VAL A 108 31.77 3.98 -2.30
N VAL A 109 32.37 5.13 -2.05
CA VAL A 109 32.24 5.81 -0.75
C VAL A 109 30.77 6.14 -0.53
N GLU A 110 30.17 5.50 0.46
CA GLU A 110 28.75 5.66 0.80
C GLU A 110 28.42 7.13 1.08
N LEU A 111 27.35 7.64 0.48
CA LEU A 111 26.87 8.99 0.76
C LEU A 111 26.26 9.03 2.17
N LEU A 112 26.96 9.68 3.09
CA LEU A 112 26.48 9.90 4.45
C LEU A 112 25.74 11.24 4.56
N PRO A 113 24.66 11.33 5.34
CA PRO A 113 23.90 12.57 5.51
C PRO A 113 24.74 13.62 6.28
N SER A 114 24.54 14.92 6.00
CA SER A 114 25.19 16.02 6.74
C SER A 114 24.71 16.13 8.18
N PHE A 115 23.48 15.70 8.44
CA PHE A 115 22.85 15.67 9.77
C PHE A 115 21.87 14.51 9.86
N ALA A 116 21.62 14.04 11.08
CA ALA A 116 20.63 13.00 11.37
C ALA A 116 19.71 13.47 12.50
N ILE A 117 18.41 13.45 12.27
CA ILE A 117 17.39 13.68 13.30
C ILE A 117 16.91 12.30 13.74
N ARG A 118 16.84 12.07 15.04
CA ARG A 118 16.23 10.87 15.63
C ARG A 118 15.09 11.30 16.54
N LEU A 119 13.88 10.88 16.23
CA LEU A 119 12.71 11.16 17.06
C LEU A 119 12.40 9.93 17.93
N PRO A 120 12.07 10.13 19.22
CA PRO A 120 11.76 9.00 20.10
C PRO A 120 10.45 8.33 19.69
N ALA A 121 10.44 7.02 19.61
CA ALA A 121 9.22 6.24 19.45
C ALA A 121 8.43 6.23 20.77
N ILE A 122 7.45 7.13 20.92
CA ILE A 122 6.66 7.29 22.16
C ILE A 122 5.67 6.12 22.32
N ILE A 123 5.05 5.69 21.21
CA ILE A 123 4.07 4.60 21.19
C ILE A 123 4.50 3.57 20.15
N ARG A 124 4.49 2.31 20.52
CA ARG A 124 4.75 1.22 19.60
C ARG A 124 3.56 1.04 18.64
N ASN A 125 3.83 0.78 17.35
CA ASN A 125 2.79 0.65 16.33
C ASN A 125 1.81 -0.49 16.61
N ASP A 126 2.28 -1.62 17.18
CA ASP A 126 1.43 -2.75 17.54
C ASP A 126 0.44 -2.40 18.67
N LEU A 127 0.88 -1.62 19.66
CA LEU A 127 0.01 -1.09 20.71
C LEU A 127 -1.02 -0.09 20.14
N ALA A 128 -0.58 0.79 19.25
CA ALA A 128 -1.48 1.73 18.57
C ALA A 128 -2.56 0.99 17.75
N MET A 129 -2.20 -0.09 17.07
CA MET A 129 -3.13 -0.97 16.36
C MET A 129 -4.14 -1.61 17.32
N PHE A 130 -3.64 -2.24 18.39
CA PHE A 130 -4.49 -2.92 19.36
C PHE A 130 -5.48 -1.97 20.04
N PHE A 131 -4.98 -0.85 20.57
CA PHE A 131 -5.84 0.14 21.24
C PHE A 131 -6.77 0.85 20.26
N GLY A 132 -6.38 1.08 19.01
CA GLY A 132 -7.25 1.66 17.98
C GLY A 132 -8.47 0.79 17.71
N ILE A 133 -8.27 -0.54 17.55
CA ILE A 133 -9.35 -1.51 17.37
C ILE A 133 -10.21 -1.60 18.64
N LEU A 134 -9.58 -1.79 19.81
CA LEU A 134 -10.28 -1.97 21.07
C LEU A 134 -11.17 -0.76 21.37
N ALA A 135 -10.61 0.46 21.30
CA ALA A 135 -11.35 1.69 21.51
C ALA A 135 -12.45 1.89 20.45
N GLY A 136 -12.17 1.57 19.17
CA GLY A 136 -13.13 1.70 18.09
C GLY A 136 -14.31 0.73 18.18
N ILE A 137 -14.16 -0.41 18.89
CA ILE A 137 -15.24 -1.37 19.15
C ILE A 137 -16.01 -1.02 20.43
N MET A 138 -15.29 -0.66 21.50
CA MET A 138 -15.89 -0.46 22.82
C MET A 138 -16.57 0.91 22.97
N LEU A 139 -15.88 2.00 22.59
CA LEU A 139 -16.39 3.35 22.80
C LEU A 139 -17.73 3.63 22.10
N PRO A 140 -18.01 3.18 20.87
CA PRO A 140 -19.31 3.40 20.24
C PRO A 140 -20.48 2.74 21.00
N ARG A 141 -20.20 1.68 21.77
CA ARG A 141 -21.22 0.99 22.58
C ARG A 141 -21.49 1.70 23.89
N CYS A 142 -20.46 2.29 24.53
CA CYS A 142 -20.56 2.94 25.83
C CYS A 142 -20.83 4.44 25.71
N LEU A 143 -20.22 5.10 24.73
CA LEU A 143 -20.22 6.57 24.54
C LEU A 143 -20.40 6.91 23.04
N PRO A 144 -21.59 6.69 22.46
CA PRO A 144 -21.81 6.82 21.01
C PRO A 144 -21.54 8.23 20.47
N ASP A 145 -21.99 9.28 21.18
CA ASP A 145 -21.81 10.66 20.75
C ASP A 145 -20.35 11.11 20.82
N PHE A 146 -19.65 10.74 21.89
CA PHE A 146 -18.20 10.98 22.01
C PHE A 146 -17.42 10.29 20.89
N SER A 147 -17.73 9.03 20.61
CA SER A 147 -17.06 8.27 19.54
C SER A 147 -17.26 8.90 18.18
N ARG A 148 -18.43 9.45 17.91
CA ARG A 148 -18.73 10.17 16.67
C ARG A 148 -17.92 11.45 16.55
N GLN A 149 -17.90 12.28 17.60
CA GLN A 149 -17.12 13.53 17.62
C GLN A 149 -15.61 13.24 17.51
N ALA A 150 -15.11 12.25 18.27
CA ALA A 150 -13.71 11.83 18.20
C ALA A 150 -13.33 11.38 16.78
N ASN A 151 -14.18 10.59 16.10
CA ASN A 151 -13.94 10.14 14.74
C ASN A 151 -13.87 11.32 13.74
N GLU A 152 -14.71 12.34 13.89
CA GLU A 152 -14.67 13.54 13.04
C GLU A 152 -13.39 14.37 13.27
N ILE A 153 -12.93 14.48 14.52
CA ILE A 153 -11.67 15.14 14.86
C ILE A 153 -10.49 14.37 14.28
N PHE A 154 -10.46 13.04 14.46
CA PHE A 154 -9.42 12.17 13.95
C PHE A 154 -9.34 12.22 12.43
N ALA A 155 -10.47 12.19 11.72
CA ALA A 155 -10.51 12.29 10.27
C ALA A 155 -9.89 13.62 9.77
N ARG A 156 -10.15 14.74 10.47
CA ARG A 156 -9.55 16.04 10.17
C ARG A 156 -8.04 16.06 10.43
N LEU A 157 -7.60 15.51 11.58
CA LEU A 157 -6.18 15.40 11.93
C LEU A 157 -5.41 14.54 10.95
N ILE A 158 -5.93 13.34 10.64
CA ILE A 158 -5.36 12.44 9.64
C ILE A 158 -5.19 13.17 8.30
N SER A 159 -6.24 13.81 7.82
CA SER A 159 -6.20 14.54 6.54
C SER A 159 -5.14 15.63 6.53
N LYS A 160 -4.91 16.32 7.66
CA LYS A 160 -3.86 17.34 7.81
C LYS A 160 -2.46 16.71 7.81
N ILE A 161 -2.24 15.66 8.61
CA ILE A 161 -0.95 14.94 8.70
C ILE A 161 -0.58 14.37 7.32
N LEU A 162 -1.51 13.67 6.67
CA LEU A 162 -1.27 13.06 5.36
C LEU A 162 -1.01 14.10 4.26
N ARG A 163 -1.62 15.27 4.36
CA ARG A 163 -1.34 16.37 3.45
C ARG A 163 0.11 16.86 3.62
N ILE A 164 0.56 17.04 4.86
CA ILE A 164 1.96 17.43 5.16
C ILE A 164 2.92 16.37 4.61
N ILE A 165 2.68 15.10 4.93
CA ILE A 165 3.49 13.98 4.42
C ILE A 165 3.51 14.00 2.89
N SER A 166 2.36 14.12 2.23
CA SER A 166 2.29 14.13 0.77
C SER A 166 3.10 15.28 0.14
N TYR A 167 3.12 16.46 0.75
CA TYR A 167 3.93 17.58 0.26
C TYR A 167 5.42 17.40 0.51
N SER A 168 5.82 16.63 1.51
CA SER A 168 7.24 16.35 1.79
C SER A 168 7.81 15.19 0.93
N LEU A 169 6.95 14.34 0.34
CA LEU A 169 7.39 13.19 -0.47
C LEU A 169 8.37 13.55 -1.61
N PRO A 170 8.20 14.64 -2.38
CA PRO A 170 9.17 14.97 -3.44
C PRO A 170 10.58 15.18 -2.91
N ALA A 171 10.74 15.90 -1.78
CA ALA A 171 12.04 16.11 -1.15
C ALA A 171 12.60 14.79 -0.58
N PHE A 172 11.73 13.95 -0.01
CA PHE A 172 12.10 12.62 0.47
C PHE A 172 12.64 11.73 -0.66
N ILE A 173 11.93 11.65 -1.79
CA ILE A 173 12.35 10.86 -2.96
C ILE A 173 13.64 11.40 -3.53
N PHE A 174 13.76 12.73 -3.66
CA PHE A 174 14.94 13.37 -4.22
C PHE A 174 16.21 12.94 -3.47
N GLY A 175 16.24 13.07 -2.14
CA GLY A 175 17.42 12.70 -1.34
C GLY A 175 17.74 11.20 -1.36
N LEU A 176 16.71 10.32 -1.35
CA LEU A 176 16.95 8.88 -1.48
C LEU A 176 17.46 8.50 -2.88
N THR A 177 16.90 9.09 -3.93
CA THR A 177 17.36 8.84 -5.30
C THR A 177 18.80 9.36 -5.50
N LEU A 178 19.15 10.53 -4.92
CA LEU A 178 20.53 11.01 -4.90
C LEU A 178 21.48 9.98 -4.28
N LYS A 179 21.13 9.40 -3.13
CA LYS A 179 21.94 8.34 -2.50
C LYS A 179 22.13 7.16 -3.45
N ILE A 180 21.06 6.65 -4.04
CA ILE A 180 21.09 5.51 -4.96
C ILE A 180 21.96 5.81 -6.20
N CYS A 181 21.90 7.04 -6.73
CA CYS A 181 22.72 7.45 -7.88
C CYS A 181 24.20 7.57 -7.48
N HIS A 182 24.49 8.27 -6.38
CA HIS A 182 25.85 8.49 -5.89
C HIS A 182 26.57 7.17 -5.56
N ASP A 183 25.90 6.27 -4.87
CA ASP A 183 26.44 4.95 -4.51
C ASP A 183 26.61 4.04 -5.76
N GLY A 184 26.38 4.55 -6.97
CA GLY A 184 26.47 3.78 -8.22
C GLY A 184 25.46 2.62 -8.30
N SER A 185 24.50 2.59 -7.38
CA SER A 185 23.59 1.47 -7.15
C SER A 185 22.40 1.45 -8.09
N LEU A 186 22.18 2.49 -8.91
CA LEU A 186 20.96 2.60 -9.73
C LEU A 186 20.80 1.43 -10.69
N ILE A 187 21.87 1.05 -11.41
CA ILE A 187 21.84 -0.09 -12.35
C ILE A 187 21.70 -1.40 -11.58
N ALA A 188 22.44 -1.56 -10.48
CA ALA A 188 22.35 -2.73 -9.60
C ALA A 188 20.93 -2.85 -9.02
N PHE A 189 20.33 -1.73 -8.59
CA PHE A 189 18.98 -1.66 -8.08
C PHE A 189 17.94 -2.15 -9.10
N PHE A 190 17.97 -1.62 -10.31
CA PHE A 190 17.05 -2.09 -11.36
C PHE A 190 17.32 -3.55 -11.73
N ARG A 191 18.56 -3.97 -11.83
CA ARG A 191 18.93 -5.35 -12.15
C ARG A 191 18.48 -6.34 -11.07
N ASN A 192 18.62 -5.98 -9.79
CA ASN A 192 18.25 -6.83 -8.67
C ASN A 192 16.74 -6.95 -8.47
N TYR A 193 15.99 -5.86 -8.72
CA TYR A 193 14.58 -5.81 -8.36
C TYR A 193 13.61 -5.83 -9.55
N ALA A 194 14.10 -5.71 -10.81
CA ALA A 194 13.23 -5.76 -11.98
C ALA A 194 12.50 -7.10 -12.12
N ALA A 195 13.19 -8.23 -11.90
CA ALA A 195 12.58 -9.55 -12.00
C ALA A 195 11.56 -9.79 -10.87
N PRO A 196 11.87 -9.60 -9.58
CA PRO A 196 10.88 -9.63 -8.51
C PRO A 196 9.66 -8.76 -8.80
N PHE A 197 9.87 -7.55 -9.29
CA PHE A 197 8.78 -6.63 -9.61
C PHE A 197 7.95 -7.08 -10.83
N GLY A 198 8.59 -7.61 -11.87
CA GLY A 198 7.89 -8.21 -13.01
C GLY A 198 6.97 -9.36 -12.59
N ILE A 199 7.42 -10.19 -11.64
CA ILE A 199 6.61 -11.27 -11.07
C ILE A 199 5.48 -10.73 -10.21
N VAL A 200 5.70 -9.69 -9.42
CA VAL A 200 4.63 -9.00 -8.69
C VAL A 200 3.51 -8.58 -9.64
N ALA A 201 3.85 -7.94 -10.76
CA ALA A 201 2.87 -7.49 -11.74
C ALA A 201 2.14 -8.69 -12.40
N ALA A 202 2.88 -9.72 -12.81
CA ALA A 202 2.32 -10.90 -13.46
C ALA A 202 1.37 -11.69 -12.55
N VAL A 203 1.80 -11.98 -11.31
CA VAL A 203 0.99 -12.74 -10.33
C VAL A 203 -0.24 -11.94 -9.89
N SER A 204 -0.09 -10.64 -9.66
CA SER A 204 -1.23 -9.78 -9.32
C SER A 204 -2.26 -9.76 -10.44
N LEU A 205 -1.81 -9.59 -11.69
CA LEU A 205 -2.69 -9.60 -12.85
C LEU A 205 -3.39 -10.94 -13.02
N LEU A 206 -2.64 -12.04 -12.91
CA LEU A 206 -3.20 -13.40 -12.99
C LEU A 206 -4.28 -13.61 -11.93
N TYR A 207 -3.98 -13.26 -10.67
CA TYR A 207 -4.96 -13.39 -9.58
C TYR A 207 -6.22 -12.56 -9.83
N ILE A 208 -6.07 -11.31 -10.29
CA ILE A 208 -7.20 -10.43 -10.60
C ILE A 208 -8.05 -11.01 -11.74
N LEU A 209 -7.42 -11.54 -12.80
CA LEU A 209 -8.14 -12.17 -13.91
C LEU A 209 -8.88 -13.44 -13.46
N LEU A 210 -8.30 -14.22 -12.53
CA LEU A 210 -8.99 -15.36 -11.91
C LEU A 210 -10.22 -14.92 -11.10
N LEU A 211 -10.12 -13.80 -10.36
CA LEU A 211 -11.28 -13.25 -9.64
C LEU A 211 -12.40 -12.81 -10.61
N TYR A 212 -12.05 -12.14 -11.73
CA TYR A 212 -13.03 -11.80 -12.77
C TYR A 212 -13.65 -13.06 -13.39
N ALA A 213 -12.83 -14.05 -13.74
CA ALA A 213 -13.30 -15.32 -14.29
C ALA A 213 -14.26 -16.03 -13.33
N TRP A 214 -13.98 -15.97 -12.02
CA TRP A 214 -14.87 -16.52 -10.98
C TRP A 214 -16.19 -15.73 -10.85
N ALA A 215 -16.13 -14.40 -10.99
CA ALA A 215 -17.31 -13.55 -10.91
C ALA A 215 -18.26 -13.76 -12.08
N VAL A 216 -17.76 -13.70 -13.32
CA VAL A 216 -18.59 -13.64 -14.55
C VAL A 216 -18.47 -14.87 -15.44
N GLY A 217 -17.55 -15.80 -15.15
CA GLY A 217 -17.25 -16.95 -15.98
C GLY A 217 -16.26 -16.61 -17.12
N ILE A 218 -15.76 -17.66 -17.80
CA ILE A 218 -14.76 -17.54 -18.89
C ILE A 218 -15.46 -17.46 -20.24
N ARG A 219 -16.70 -17.95 -20.35
CA ARG A 219 -17.45 -18.08 -21.62
C ARG A 219 -18.17 -16.79 -21.99
N GLY A 220 -18.37 -16.55 -23.28
CA GLY A 220 -19.26 -15.52 -23.81
C GLY A 220 -18.69 -14.10 -23.85
N GLY A 221 -17.38 -13.90 -23.73
CA GLY A 221 -16.77 -12.57 -23.84
C GLY A 221 -17.02 -11.63 -22.64
N ALA A 222 -17.80 -12.06 -21.64
CA ALA A 222 -18.13 -11.27 -20.45
C ALA A 222 -16.87 -10.85 -19.67
N LEU A 223 -15.90 -11.75 -19.56
CA LEU A 223 -14.61 -11.44 -18.92
C LEU A 223 -13.90 -10.26 -19.61
N LEU A 224 -13.77 -10.34 -20.94
CA LEU A 224 -13.10 -9.30 -21.72
C LEU A 224 -13.85 -7.96 -21.63
N GLN A 225 -15.18 -7.99 -21.62
CA GLN A 225 -16.00 -6.81 -21.47
C GLN A 225 -15.81 -6.16 -20.08
N CYS A 226 -15.77 -6.96 -19.02
CA CYS A 226 -15.49 -6.47 -17.66
C CYS A 226 -14.12 -5.81 -17.56
N VAL A 227 -13.09 -6.43 -18.15
CA VAL A 227 -11.74 -5.87 -18.21
C VAL A 227 -11.74 -4.53 -18.97
N LYS A 228 -12.34 -4.49 -20.19
CA LYS A 228 -12.43 -3.26 -20.98
C LYS A 228 -13.13 -2.12 -20.25
N ASN A 229 -14.23 -2.41 -19.56
CA ASN A 229 -14.97 -1.41 -18.79
C ASN A 229 -14.17 -0.83 -17.63
N MET A 230 -13.17 -1.55 -17.10
CA MET A 230 -12.31 -1.08 -16.02
C MET A 230 -11.10 -0.28 -16.48
N LEU A 231 -10.73 -0.32 -17.76
CA LEU A 231 -9.53 0.37 -18.27
C LEU A 231 -9.47 1.86 -17.91
N PRO A 232 -10.58 2.64 -17.97
CA PRO A 232 -10.53 4.06 -17.57
C PRO A 232 -10.13 4.25 -16.10
N ALA A 233 -10.65 3.42 -15.19
CA ALA A 233 -10.29 3.47 -13.78
C ALA A 233 -8.82 3.04 -13.54
N VAL A 234 -8.38 1.97 -14.21
CA VAL A 234 -7.00 1.47 -14.15
C VAL A 234 -6.00 2.53 -14.65
N SER A 235 -6.28 3.17 -15.80
CA SER A 235 -5.44 4.23 -16.35
C SER A 235 -5.40 5.46 -15.43
N CYS A 236 -6.54 5.86 -14.89
CA CYS A 236 -6.60 6.96 -13.92
C CYS A 236 -5.80 6.64 -12.65
N ALA A 237 -5.90 5.41 -12.12
CA ALA A 237 -5.16 4.96 -10.97
C ALA A 237 -3.65 4.96 -11.21
N PHE A 238 -3.22 4.50 -12.39
CA PHE A 238 -1.83 4.57 -12.82
C PHE A 238 -1.30 6.01 -12.81
N CYS A 239 -2.05 6.94 -13.42
CA CYS A 239 -1.63 8.34 -13.54
C CYS A 239 -1.70 9.10 -12.22
N THR A 240 -2.65 8.79 -11.33
CA THR A 240 -2.86 9.51 -10.08
C THR A 240 -2.11 8.90 -8.89
N MET A 241 -1.68 7.64 -8.98
CA MET A 241 -1.12 6.84 -7.87
C MET A 241 -1.99 6.88 -6.60
N SER A 242 -3.29 7.13 -6.77
CA SER A 242 -4.23 7.28 -5.66
C SER A 242 -5.54 6.58 -5.95
N SER A 243 -5.79 5.48 -5.25
CA SER A 243 -7.06 4.76 -5.32
C SER A 243 -8.23 5.63 -4.87
N ALA A 244 -8.01 6.51 -3.87
CA ALA A 244 -9.04 7.42 -3.39
C ALA A 244 -9.42 8.48 -4.43
N ALA A 245 -8.45 9.07 -5.14
CA ALA A 245 -8.71 10.04 -6.21
C ALA A 245 -9.43 9.38 -7.42
N THR A 246 -9.18 8.09 -7.65
CA THR A 246 -9.78 7.32 -8.75
C THR A 246 -11.17 6.77 -8.41
N MET A 247 -11.57 6.79 -7.14
CA MET A 247 -12.80 6.16 -6.63
C MET A 247 -14.07 6.52 -7.44
N PRO A 248 -14.35 7.78 -7.81
CA PRO A 248 -15.55 8.10 -8.60
C PRO A 248 -15.59 7.37 -9.95
N ILE A 249 -14.44 7.30 -10.64
CA ILE A 249 -14.31 6.61 -11.93
C ILE A 249 -14.45 5.10 -11.72
N THR A 250 -13.86 4.57 -10.64
CA THR A 250 -13.97 3.15 -10.27
C THR A 250 -15.43 2.75 -10.04
N ILE A 251 -16.21 3.57 -9.33
CA ILE A 251 -17.63 3.34 -9.10
C ILE A 251 -18.41 3.27 -10.42
N ASP A 252 -18.14 4.20 -11.35
CA ASP A 252 -18.79 4.20 -12.66
C ASP A 252 -18.42 2.96 -13.49
N CYS A 253 -17.14 2.58 -13.50
CA CYS A 253 -16.64 1.41 -14.22
C CYS A 253 -17.22 0.10 -13.64
N VAL A 254 -17.24 -0.04 -12.32
CA VAL A 254 -17.86 -1.19 -11.65
C VAL A 254 -19.37 -1.23 -11.91
N GLY A 255 -20.04 -0.08 -11.88
CA GLY A 255 -21.48 -0.01 -12.16
C GLY A 255 -21.86 -0.38 -13.60
N ARG A 256 -20.90 -0.43 -14.56
CA ARG A 256 -21.12 -0.97 -15.91
C ARG A 256 -20.98 -2.48 -15.96
N ASN A 257 -20.29 -3.06 -14.99
CA ASN A 257 -19.99 -4.50 -14.92
C ASN A 257 -20.97 -5.24 -14.00
N GLY A 258 -21.42 -4.59 -12.92
CA GLY A 258 -22.35 -5.14 -11.94
C GLY A 258 -23.81 -5.02 -12.37
N ARG A 259 -24.69 -5.67 -11.61
CA ARG A 259 -26.13 -5.65 -11.83
C ARG A 259 -26.79 -4.37 -11.30
N ASP A 260 -26.21 -3.80 -10.23
CA ASP A 260 -26.73 -2.61 -9.56
C ASP A 260 -25.64 -1.56 -9.29
N LYS A 261 -25.82 -0.38 -9.88
CA LYS A 261 -24.92 0.77 -9.66
C LYS A 261 -24.92 1.27 -8.21
N THR A 262 -26.01 1.04 -7.47
CA THR A 262 -26.13 1.44 -6.07
C THR A 262 -25.19 0.61 -5.19
N LEU A 263 -25.06 -0.68 -5.50
CA LEU A 263 -24.12 -1.57 -4.81
C LEU A 263 -22.67 -1.17 -5.07
N ALA A 264 -22.31 -0.80 -6.30
CA ALA A 264 -20.99 -0.30 -6.62
C ALA A 264 -20.61 0.93 -5.78
N ARG A 265 -21.58 1.86 -5.56
CA ARG A 265 -21.39 3.03 -4.69
C ARG A 265 -21.13 2.70 -3.24
N SER A 266 -21.54 1.53 -2.78
CA SER A 266 -21.34 1.07 -1.40
C SER A 266 -20.09 0.20 -1.27
N ILE A 267 -19.86 -0.75 -2.17
CA ILE A 267 -18.77 -1.74 -2.09
C ILE A 267 -17.41 -1.11 -2.43
N VAL A 268 -17.35 -0.28 -3.48
CA VAL A 268 -16.07 0.33 -3.91
C VAL A 268 -15.43 1.18 -2.82
N PRO A 269 -16.11 2.12 -2.14
CA PRO A 269 -15.52 2.88 -1.05
C PRO A 269 -15.03 2.01 0.12
N MET A 270 -15.73 0.91 0.41
CA MET A 270 -15.36 -0.02 1.48
C MET A 270 -14.09 -0.83 1.16
N SER A 271 -13.86 -1.14 -0.11
CA SER A 271 -12.73 -1.96 -0.56
C SER A 271 -11.50 -1.15 -0.95
N THR A 272 -11.66 0.08 -1.42
CA THR A 272 -10.62 0.89 -2.09
C THR A 272 -9.32 1.02 -1.29
N ASN A 273 -9.39 1.17 0.03
CA ASN A 273 -8.22 1.37 0.88
C ASN A 273 -7.79 0.11 1.64
N VAL A 274 -8.59 -0.95 1.62
CA VAL A 274 -8.37 -2.15 2.43
C VAL A 274 -8.06 -3.38 1.60
N HIS A 275 -8.71 -3.53 0.45
CA HIS A 275 -8.49 -4.63 -0.48
C HIS A 275 -7.39 -4.26 -1.48
N LEU A 276 -6.15 -4.63 -1.17
CA LEU A 276 -4.94 -4.10 -1.81
C LEU A 276 -4.09 -5.23 -2.44
N ILE A 277 -4.62 -5.91 -3.47
CA ILE A 277 -4.01 -7.07 -4.12
C ILE A 277 -2.57 -6.77 -4.58
N GLY A 278 -2.37 -5.68 -5.33
CA GLY A 278 -1.06 -5.29 -5.84
C GLY A 278 -0.05 -5.03 -4.72
N ASN A 279 -0.47 -4.35 -3.65
CA ASN A 279 0.38 -4.13 -2.48
C ASN A 279 0.68 -5.41 -1.70
N ASN A 280 -0.27 -6.33 -1.59
CA ASN A 280 -0.08 -7.59 -0.87
C ASN A 280 1.02 -8.42 -1.53
N PHE A 281 0.95 -8.61 -2.84
CA PHE A 281 2.00 -9.30 -3.58
C PHE A 281 3.32 -8.51 -3.58
N ALA A 282 3.27 -7.19 -3.83
CA ALA A 282 4.48 -6.38 -3.91
C ALA A 282 5.27 -6.40 -2.60
N ILE A 283 4.64 -6.07 -1.48
CA ILE A 283 5.34 -6.00 -0.20
C ILE A 283 5.86 -7.37 0.21
N ALA A 284 5.06 -8.43 0.05
CA ALA A 284 5.48 -9.77 0.44
C ALA A 284 6.64 -10.30 -0.42
N ILE A 285 6.54 -10.24 -1.75
CA ILE A 285 7.58 -10.73 -2.66
C ILE A 285 8.87 -9.93 -2.51
N LEU A 286 8.76 -8.59 -2.52
CA LEU A 286 9.92 -7.71 -2.44
C LEU A 286 10.62 -7.79 -1.07
N ALA A 287 9.88 -8.02 0.02
CA ALA A 287 10.48 -8.19 1.33
C ALA A 287 11.47 -9.36 1.34
N PHE A 288 11.08 -10.54 0.85
CA PHE A 288 11.98 -11.70 0.81
C PHE A 288 13.11 -11.53 -0.22
N ALA A 289 12.87 -10.85 -1.34
CA ALA A 289 13.93 -10.52 -2.29
C ALA A 289 14.99 -9.59 -1.67
N ILE A 290 14.57 -8.62 -0.85
CA ILE A 290 15.47 -7.71 -0.12
C ILE A 290 16.23 -8.47 0.97
N LEU A 291 15.59 -9.33 1.75
CA LEU A 291 16.28 -10.19 2.71
C LEU A 291 17.40 -11.02 2.05
N ALA A 292 17.11 -11.59 0.86
CA ALA A 292 18.09 -12.35 0.11
C ALA A 292 19.25 -11.46 -0.39
N SER A 293 18.96 -10.26 -0.90
CA SER A 293 20.00 -9.35 -1.41
C SER A 293 20.94 -8.83 -0.31
N HIS A 294 20.44 -8.70 0.92
CA HIS A 294 21.22 -8.30 2.10
C HIS A 294 21.78 -9.49 2.88
N GLN A 295 21.62 -10.73 2.39
CA GLN A 295 22.08 -11.97 3.03
C GLN A 295 21.57 -12.12 4.49
N ILE A 296 20.42 -11.57 4.80
CA ILE A 296 19.80 -11.71 6.13
C ILE A 296 19.22 -13.12 6.27
N PRO A 297 19.46 -13.81 7.39
CA PRO A 297 18.90 -15.14 7.63
C PRO A 297 17.37 -15.15 7.52
N LEU A 298 16.84 -16.25 6.99
CA LEU A 298 15.39 -16.41 6.84
C LEU A 298 14.70 -16.35 8.22
N PRO A 299 13.71 -15.47 8.40
CA PRO A 299 12.91 -15.42 9.62
C PRO A 299 12.21 -16.76 9.90
N SER A 300 11.95 -17.05 11.18
CA SER A 300 11.24 -18.27 11.57
C SER A 300 9.84 -18.34 10.97
N ALA A 301 9.30 -19.56 10.81
CA ALA A 301 7.93 -19.74 10.31
C ALA A 301 6.88 -18.99 11.16
N LEU A 302 7.12 -18.91 12.49
CA LEU A 302 6.27 -18.15 13.40
C LEU A 302 6.34 -16.63 13.10
N ALA A 303 7.53 -16.10 12.83
CA ALA A 303 7.73 -14.70 12.49
C ALA A 303 7.04 -14.36 11.16
N ILE A 304 7.16 -15.23 10.15
CA ILE A 304 6.47 -15.08 8.85
C ILE A 304 4.95 -15.14 9.03
N GLY A 305 4.45 -16.09 9.83
CA GLY A 305 3.01 -16.17 10.15
C GLY A 305 2.50 -14.91 10.86
N SER A 306 3.26 -14.41 11.83
CA SER A 306 2.95 -13.16 12.54
C SER A 306 2.97 -11.95 11.60
N PHE A 307 3.94 -11.88 10.68
CA PHE A 307 3.98 -10.87 9.61
C PHE A 307 2.68 -10.89 8.80
N ILE A 308 2.24 -12.06 8.32
CA ILE A 308 1.01 -12.18 7.52
C ILE A 308 -0.20 -11.68 8.31
N VAL A 309 -0.38 -12.14 9.55
CA VAL A 309 -1.52 -11.75 10.40
C VAL A 309 -1.51 -10.25 10.69
N CYS A 310 -0.38 -9.69 11.09
CA CYS A 310 -0.27 -8.25 11.36
C CYS A 310 -0.46 -7.41 10.08
N ALA A 311 0.02 -7.90 8.94
CA ALA A 311 -0.20 -7.25 7.65
C ALA A 311 -1.70 -7.16 7.32
N LEU A 312 -2.49 -8.20 7.59
CA LEU A 312 -3.95 -8.17 7.36
C LEU A 312 -4.65 -7.08 8.16
N VAL A 313 -4.29 -6.96 9.44
CA VAL A 313 -4.86 -5.92 10.33
C VAL A 313 -4.42 -4.53 9.89
N ALA A 314 -3.15 -4.37 9.55
CA ALA A 314 -2.57 -3.11 9.12
C ALA A 314 -3.21 -2.54 7.84
N LYS A 315 -3.76 -3.39 6.96
CA LYS A 315 -4.47 -2.93 5.74
C LYS A 315 -5.67 -2.03 6.04
N PHE A 316 -6.30 -2.19 7.19
CA PHE A 316 -7.39 -1.29 7.61
C PHE A 316 -6.92 0.13 7.98
N SER A 317 -5.61 0.32 8.17
CA SER A 317 -4.98 1.62 8.41
C SER A 317 -4.38 2.27 7.16
N VAL A 318 -4.50 1.62 6.00
CA VAL A 318 -3.92 2.15 4.77
C VAL A 318 -4.74 3.31 4.24
N VAL A 319 -4.04 4.35 3.81
CA VAL A 319 -4.63 5.53 3.18
C VAL A 319 -4.28 5.53 1.70
N GLY A 320 -5.26 5.88 0.87
CA GLY A 320 -5.16 5.89 -0.59
C GLY A 320 -4.29 7.04 -1.14
N VAL A 321 -3.11 7.27 -0.56
CA VAL A 321 -2.10 8.23 -1.03
C VAL A 321 -0.84 7.49 -1.48
N PRO A 322 0.00 8.07 -2.36
CA PRO A 322 1.26 7.46 -2.76
C PRO A 322 2.12 7.09 -1.55
N GLY A 323 2.59 5.84 -1.48
CA GLY A 323 3.40 5.34 -0.36
C GLY A 323 2.64 5.04 0.94
N GLY A 324 1.33 5.33 1.04
CA GLY A 324 0.57 5.11 2.29
C GLY A 324 0.57 3.66 2.76
N SER A 325 0.52 2.70 1.85
CA SER A 325 0.53 1.29 2.18
C SER A 325 1.87 0.83 2.76
N ILE A 326 2.99 1.22 2.14
CA ILE A 326 4.32 0.80 2.62
C ILE A 326 4.65 1.45 3.97
N LEU A 327 4.24 2.70 4.19
CA LEU A 327 4.44 3.37 5.48
C LEU A 327 3.83 2.58 6.64
N VAL A 328 2.60 2.09 6.47
CA VAL A 328 1.92 1.28 7.49
C VAL A 328 2.59 -0.09 7.67
N MET A 329 3.24 -0.60 6.63
CA MET A 329 3.89 -1.93 6.66
C MET A 329 5.32 -1.89 7.20
N LEU A 330 6.03 -0.75 7.15
CA LEU A 330 7.43 -0.66 7.62
C LEU A 330 7.63 -1.20 9.03
N PRO A 331 6.87 -0.81 10.06
CA PRO A 331 7.07 -1.33 11.42
C PRO A 331 6.83 -2.83 11.55
N ILE A 332 5.98 -3.38 10.69
CA ILE A 332 5.69 -4.82 10.67
C ILE A 332 6.86 -5.59 10.03
N LEU A 333 7.43 -5.04 8.97
CA LEU A 333 8.64 -5.57 8.33
C LEU A 333 9.83 -5.52 9.29
N GLU A 334 10.04 -4.41 9.98
CA GLU A 334 11.10 -4.23 10.98
C GLU A 334 10.97 -5.23 12.13
N ARG A 335 9.76 -5.41 12.66
CA ARG A 335 9.52 -6.27 13.81
C ARG A 335 9.60 -7.76 13.50
N TYR A 336 9.02 -8.21 12.40
CA TYR A 336 8.85 -9.64 12.12
C TYR A 336 9.81 -10.19 11.07
N LEU A 337 10.29 -9.35 10.17
CA LEU A 337 11.24 -9.75 9.13
C LEU A 337 12.63 -9.13 9.33
N HIS A 338 12.88 -8.49 10.48
CA HIS A 338 14.17 -7.91 10.85
C HIS A 338 14.72 -6.90 9.84
N PHE A 339 13.82 -6.07 9.28
CA PHE A 339 14.23 -4.98 8.41
C PHE A 339 14.93 -3.90 9.21
N GLU A 340 16.12 -3.51 8.76
CA GLU A 340 16.89 -2.40 9.32
C GLU A 340 16.96 -1.23 8.35
N GLY A 341 17.49 -0.10 8.80
CA GLY A 341 17.42 1.21 8.14
C GLY A 341 17.57 1.24 6.63
N GLU A 342 18.54 0.53 6.05
CA GLU A 342 18.78 0.50 4.61
C GLU A 342 17.72 -0.35 3.89
N MET A 343 17.37 -1.52 4.40
CA MET A 343 16.32 -2.37 3.85
C MET A 343 14.96 -1.68 3.88
N SER A 344 14.62 -0.99 4.99
CA SER A 344 13.41 -0.20 5.12
C SER A 344 13.35 0.94 4.10
N SER A 345 14.48 1.59 3.84
CA SER A 345 14.59 2.63 2.82
C SER A 345 14.47 2.06 1.41
N THR A 346 15.08 0.92 1.15
CA THR A 346 15.03 0.21 -0.13
C THR A 346 13.60 -0.22 -0.47
N ILE A 347 12.91 -0.91 0.43
CA ILE A 347 11.54 -1.37 0.14
C ILE A 347 10.57 -0.19 -0.01
N PHE A 348 10.77 0.88 0.76
CA PHE A 348 9.97 2.09 0.62
C PHE A 348 10.17 2.69 -0.77
N THR A 349 11.42 2.85 -1.20
CA THR A 349 11.77 3.41 -2.50
C THR A 349 11.18 2.57 -3.64
N ILE A 350 11.41 1.24 -3.63
CA ILE A 350 10.86 0.34 -4.65
C ILE A 350 9.34 0.44 -4.71
N ASN A 351 8.68 0.41 -3.55
CA ASN A 351 7.23 0.48 -3.49
C ASN A 351 6.69 1.80 -4.04
N LEU A 352 7.40 2.89 -3.80
CA LEU A 352 7.03 4.21 -4.31
C LEU A 352 7.24 4.33 -5.83
N LEU A 353 8.36 3.81 -6.35
CA LEU A 353 8.64 3.71 -7.79
C LEU A 353 7.59 2.87 -8.51
N ALA A 354 7.20 1.78 -7.88
CA ALA A 354 6.19 0.85 -8.37
C ALA A 354 4.75 1.33 -8.17
N CYS A 355 4.54 2.41 -7.40
CA CYS A 355 3.23 2.89 -6.99
C CYS A 355 2.22 3.06 -8.14
N PRO A 356 2.58 3.56 -9.34
CA PRO A 356 1.66 3.64 -10.47
C PRO A 356 1.06 2.29 -10.82
N ILE A 357 1.90 1.27 -10.96
CA ILE A 357 1.49 -0.09 -11.36
C ILE A 357 0.73 -0.75 -10.21
N ILE A 358 1.24 -0.66 -8.99
CA ILE A 358 0.60 -1.25 -7.80
C ILE A 358 -0.79 -0.66 -7.58
N THR A 359 -0.95 0.67 -7.72
CA THR A 359 -2.26 1.33 -7.56
C THR A 359 -3.23 0.94 -8.66
N ALA A 360 -2.76 0.84 -9.90
CA ALA A 360 -3.55 0.36 -11.03
C ALA A 360 -4.06 -1.08 -10.79
N LEU A 361 -3.19 -1.98 -10.30
CA LEU A 361 -3.55 -3.35 -9.94
C LEU A 361 -4.55 -3.40 -8.76
N ASN A 362 -4.39 -2.55 -7.75
CA ASN A 362 -5.34 -2.45 -6.65
C ASN A 362 -6.73 -2.05 -7.13
N VAL A 363 -6.82 -1.00 -7.97
CA VAL A 363 -8.10 -0.52 -8.53
C VAL A 363 -8.72 -1.57 -9.47
N PHE A 364 -7.91 -2.24 -10.26
CA PHE A 364 -8.38 -3.33 -11.12
C PHE A 364 -8.93 -4.50 -10.30
N GLY A 365 -8.22 -4.88 -9.23
CA GLY A 365 -8.65 -5.90 -8.28
C GLY A 365 -9.92 -5.52 -7.52
N ASN A 366 -10.10 -4.25 -7.16
CA ASN A 366 -11.33 -3.75 -6.53
C ASN A 366 -12.54 -3.88 -7.45
N GLY A 367 -12.36 -3.75 -8.77
CA GLY A 367 -13.40 -4.02 -9.76
C GLY A 367 -13.87 -5.47 -9.74
N ALA A 368 -12.93 -6.43 -9.74
CA ALA A 368 -13.25 -7.85 -9.64
C ALA A 368 -13.90 -8.21 -8.30
N PHE A 369 -13.33 -7.67 -7.22
CA PHE A 369 -13.85 -7.86 -5.87
C PHE A 369 -15.31 -7.37 -5.73
N ALA A 370 -15.63 -6.21 -6.28
CA ALA A 370 -16.96 -5.65 -6.20
C ALA A 370 -18.01 -6.59 -6.85
N LEU A 371 -17.69 -7.20 -7.99
CA LEU A 371 -18.57 -8.18 -8.64
C LEU A 371 -18.74 -9.46 -7.81
N LEU A 372 -17.67 -9.93 -7.17
CA LEU A 372 -17.74 -11.09 -6.28
C LEU A 372 -18.53 -10.78 -5.00
N ALA A 373 -18.32 -9.59 -4.41
CA ALA A 373 -19.06 -9.17 -3.24
C ALA A 373 -20.55 -9.00 -3.54
N GLU A 374 -20.90 -8.45 -4.70
CA GLU A 374 -22.28 -8.42 -5.19
C GLU A 374 -22.87 -9.84 -5.29
N LYS A 375 -22.12 -10.78 -5.86
CA LYS A 375 -22.57 -12.15 -6.11
C LYS A 375 -22.78 -12.96 -4.83
N PHE A 376 -21.90 -12.81 -3.83
CA PHE A 376 -21.83 -13.70 -2.65
C PHE A 376 -22.24 -13.04 -1.33
N CYS A 377 -22.07 -11.72 -1.20
CA CYS A 377 -22.35 -11.04 0.06
C CYS A 377 -23.72 -10.38 0.11
N VAL A 378 -24.31 -10.07 -1.04
CA VAL A 378 -25.61 -9.40 -1.13
C VAL A 378 -26.71 -10.42 -1.45
N PRO A 379 -27.75 -10.56 -0.61
CA PRO A 379 -28.89 -11.44 -0.89
C PRO A 379 -29.62 -11.00 -2.17
N ARG A 380 -30.10 -11.97 -2.97
CA ARG A 380 -30.84 -11.69 -4.21
C ARG A 380 -32.12 -10.89 -3.97
N ASP A 381 -32.75 -11.07 -2.81
CA ASP A 381 -33.99 -10.38 -2.41
C ASP A 381 -33.77 -8.89 -2.06
N SER A 382 -32.52 -8.43 -2.00
CA SER A 382 -32.17 -7.02 -1.72
C SER A 382 -32.13 -6.14 -2.98
N TYR A 383 -32.40 -6.72 -4.17
CA TYR A 383 -32.46 -5.96 -5.42
C TYR A 383 -33.81 -5.30 -5.57
N PRO A 384 -33.91 -4.04 -6.03
CA PRO A 384 -35.18 -3.46 -6.44
C PRO A 384 -35.77 -4.35 -7.53
N GLN A 385 -36.96 -4.87 -7.29
CA GLN A 385 -37.73 -5.56 -8.34
C GLN A 385 -38.16 -4.46 -9.32
N ASN A 386 -37.58 -4.45 -10.51
CA ASN A 386 -38.07 -3.63 -11.63
C ASN A 386 -39.34 -4.22 -12.19
#